data_319670be208aa4ee1bce74a1fb07741b
#
_entry.id   319670be208aa4ee1bce74a1fb07741b
#
_cell.length_a   1.000
_cell.length_b   1.000
_cell.length_c   1.000
_cell.angle_alpha   90.00
_cell.angle_beta   90.00
_cell.angle_gamma   90.00
#
_symmetry.space_group_name_H-M   'P 1'
#
loop_
_entity.id
_entity.type
_entity.pdbx_description
1 polymer ?
#
loop_
_entity_poly.entity_id
_entity_poly.type
_entity_poly.pdbx_seq_one_letter_code
_entity_poly.pdbx_strand_id
1 'polypeptide(L)'
;MKTKHFRYFAFIALASIFCIQANAENLRKIVSLSGYWKFSIGDDISWINPSYDDSGWDQISVPGPWENEGYKDYNGYAWYRRTFKPGDIPANTILYLMLGRIDDVDEVYLNGKLIGKSGKFPPDFESAYNRTRKYIIPFENLKKDAENVIAVRVYDSYLEGGIVEGPAGIYVDEDNELLNLDLSGKWKFHTGNNKDWKSPEFNDDDWTLINVPDYWENQGYEDLDGYAWYRVKFKLPENLNAGDLYLALGKIDDVDDVYLNGEFVGNVYDMRKSFEFNWNGGECNVRRIYKIKDGLLKRNGMNTLAVRVRDDQGLGGIYEGPIGIMSAENYREYRNEYHSDQSIWDYLYDKFIR
;
A
#
# COMPACT_ATOMS: atom_id res chain seq x y z
N MET A 1 -46.32 7.95 25.82
CA MET A 1 -45.31 8.72 25.09
C MET A 1 -43.90 8.22 25.47
N LYS A 2 -43.62 6.89 25.41
CA LYS A 2 -42.32 6.29 25.82
C LYS A 2 -41.79 5.16 24.90
N THR A 3 -42.28 5.05 23.68
CA THR A 3 -41.89 3.92 22.79
C THR A 3 -41.16 4.32 21.48
N LYS A 4 -40.96 5.62 21.23
CA LYS A 4 -40.30 6.08 19.99
C LYS A 4 -38.76 6.22 20.11
N HIS A 5 -38.20 6.41 21.31
CA HIS A 5 -36.76 6.61 21.47
C HIS A 5 -35.93 5.31 21.47
N PHE A 6 -36.53 4.15 21.75
CA PHE A 6 -35.82 2.87 21.80
C PHE A 6 -35.50 2.28 20.40
N ARG A 7 -36.27 2.66 19.39
CA ARG A 7 -36.04 2.21 18.02
C ARG A 7 -34.88 2.93 17.31
N TYR A 8 -34.60 4.18 17.68
CA TYR A 8 -33.50 4.95 17.11
C TYR A 8 -32.13 4.51 17.62
N PHE A 9 -32.03 4.09 18.89
CA PHE A 9 -30.76 3.60 19.45
C PHE A 9 -30.33 2.23 18.89
N ALA A 10 -31.26 1.35 18.58
CA ALA A 10 -30.95 0.06 17.96
C ALA A 10 -30.48 0.19 16.50
N PHE A 11 -30.96 1.19 15.77
CA PHE A 11 -30.55 1.46 14.39
C PHE A 11 -29.15 2.09 14.29
N ILE A 12 -28.79 2.97 15.21
CA ILE A 12 -27.46 3.60 15.26
C ILE A 12 -26.40 2.58 15.67
N ALA A 13 -26.71 1.65 16.57
CA ALA A 13 -25.78 0.59 16.96
C ALA A 13 -25.57 -0.47 15.87
N LEU A 14 -26.57 -0.74 15.01
CA LEU A 14 -26.38 -1.62 13.83
C LEU A 14 -25.59 -0.91 12.71
N ALA A 15 -25.77 0.37 12.49
CA ALA A 15 -25.04 1.12 11.47
C ALA A 15 -23.53 1.23 11.79
N SER A 16 -23.16 1.30 13.07
CA SER A 16 -21.75 1.36 13.46
C SER A 16 -21.01 0.01 13.39
N ILE A 17 -21.71 -1.12 13.35
CA ILE A 17 -21.10 -2.45 13.19
C ILE A 17 -20.85 -2.78 11.70
N PHE A 18 -21.56 -2.14 10.78
CA PHE A 18 -21.46 -2.41 9.33
C PHE A 18 -20.47 -1.51 8.58
N CYS A 19 -19.91 -0.45 9.19
CA CYS A 19 -18.93 0.41 8.54
C CYS A 19 -17.49 -0.18 8.46
N ILE A 20 -17.26 -1.39 8.97
CA ILE A 20 -15.89 -1.97 9.00
C ILE A 20 -15.60 -2.89 7.80
N GLN A 21 -16.56 -3.18 6.92
CA GLN A 21 -16.37 -4.14 5.80
C GLN A 21 -16.29 -3.55 4.39
N ALA A 22 -16.26 -2.25 4.21
CA ALA A 22 -16.16 -1.65 2.88
C ALA A 22 -14.71 -1.23 2.59
N ASN A 23 -13.87 -2.15 2.20
CA ASN A 23 -12.64 -2.02 1.37
C ASN A 23 -11.73 -3.24 1.57
N ALA A 24 -12.23 -4.44 1.32
CA ALA A 24 -11.35 -5.59 1.20
C ALA A 24 -10.48 -5.37 -0.06
N GLU A 25 -9.18 -5.14 0.15
CA GLU A 25 -8.20 -5.25 -0.92
C GLU A 25 -8.27 -6.67 -1.50
N ASN A 26 -8.23 -6.80 -2.82
CA ASN A 26 -8.26 -8.11 -3.49
C ASN A 26 -6.88 -8.79 -3.39
N LEU A 27 -6.49 -9.13 -2.16
CA LEU A 27 -5.17 -9.69 -1.85
C LEU A 27 -5.23 -11.21 -1.73
N ARG A 28 -4.55 -11.90 -2.64
CA ARG A 28 -4.39 -13.36 -2.55
C ARG A 28 -3.06 -13.72 -1.89
N LYS A 29 -3.14 -14.51 -0.81
CA LYS A 29 -1.96 -15.02 -0.13
C LYS A 29 -1.24 -16.08 -0.97
N ILE A 30 0.06 -15.88 -1.22
CA ILE A 30 0.93 -16.84 -1.92
C ILE A 30 1.88 -17.58 -0.97
N VAL A 31 2.30 -16.95 0.15
CA VAL A 31 3.13 -17.58 1.17
C VAL A 31 2.54 -17.30 2.54
N SER A 32 2.32 -18.33 3.34
CA SER A 32 2.02 -18.17 4.76
C SER A 32 3.30 -18.02 5.55
N LEU A 33 3.38 -16.98 6.38
CA LEU A 33 4.46 -16.77 7.33
C LEU A 33 4.01 -16.93 8.77
N SER A 34 2.73 -17.25 9.01
CA SER A 34 2.24 -17.59 10.34
C SER A 34 2.91 -18.84 10.88
N GLY A 35 3.07 -18.93 12.20
CA GLY A 35 3.71 -20.04 12.89
C GLY A 35 5.01 -19.61 13.57
N TYR A 36 5.94 -20.53 13.77
CA TYR A 36 7.14 -20.26 14.56
C TYR A 36 8.18 -19.44 13.81
N TRP A 37 8.64 -18.38 14.45
CA TRP A 37 9.75 -17.54 14.01
C TRP A 37 10.91 -17.64 15.00
N LYS A 38 12.14 -17.50 14.51
CA LYS A 38 13.30 -17.25 15.38
C LYS A 38 13.14 -15.90 16.07
N PHE A 39 13.44 -15.85 17.36
CA PHE A 39 13.25 -14.68 18.21
C PHE A 39 14.42 -14.46 19.16
N SER A 40 14.82 -13.23 19.34
CA SER A 40 15.81 -12.80 20.33
C SER A 40 15.49 -11.43 20.87
N ILE A 41 15.59 -11.26 22.17
CA ILE A 41 15.56 -9.93 22.82
C ILE A 41 16.90 -9.22 22.63
N GLY A 42 16.89 -7.89 22.69
CA GLY A 42 18.07 -7.04 22.49
C GLY A 42 18.08 -6.38 21.11
N ASP A 43 19.16 -5.68 20.80
CA ASP A 43 19.26 -4.87 19.60
C ASP A 43 20.65 -4.93 18.98
N ASP A 44 20.80 -5.70 17.91
CA ASP A 44 22.02 -5.79 17.13
C ASP A 44 21.71 -5.74 15.63
N ILE A 45 22.12 -4.70 14.95
CA ILE A 45 21.88 -4.50 13.53
C ILE A 45 22.53 -5.57 12.64
N SER A 46 23.53 -6.29 13.14
CA SER A 46 24.12 -7.43 12.40
C SER A 46 23.10 -8.55 12.12
N TRP A 47 22.00 -8.59 12.85
CA TRP A 47 20.94 -9.59 12.74
C TRP A 47 20.10 -9.46 11.46
N ILE A 48 20.27 -8.37 10.71
CA ILE A 48 19.70 -8.25 9.35
C ILE A 48 20.39 -9.15 8.34
N ASN A 49 21.62 -9.59 8.63
CA ASN A 49 22.41 -10.35 7.67
C ASN A 49 21.74 -11.72 7.37
N PRO A 50 21.45 -12.04 6.09
CA PRO A 50 20.86 -13.34 5.76
C PRO A 50 21.66 -14.56 6.19
N SER A 51 22.98 -14.42 6.31
CA SER A 51 23.89 -15.49 6.73
C SER A 51 24.19 -15.50 8.23
N TYR A 52 23.51 -14.66 9.02
CA TYR A 52 23.66 -14.68 10.47
C TYR A 52 23.18 -16.03 11.02
N ASP A 53 23.97 -16.62 11.92
CA ASP A 53 23.63 -17.88 12.60
C ASP A 53 22.65 -17.60 13.76
N ASP A 54 21.38 -17.84 13.51
CA ASP A 54 20.30 -17.71 14.48
C ASP A 54 19.88 -19.06 15.11
N SER A 55 20.75 -20.10 15.03
CA SER A 55 20.47 -21.43 15.56
C SER A 55 20.22 -21.43 17.07
N GLY A 56 20.88 -20.53 17.79
CA GLY A 56 20.73 -20.34 19.24
C GLY A 56 19.54 -19.47 19.67
N TRP A 57 18.74 -18.96 18.72
CA TRP A 57 17.59 -18.13 19.04
C TRP A 57 16.39 -18.99 19.48
N ASP A 58 15.56 -18.42 20.34
CA ASP A 58 14.28 -19.02 20.70
C ASP A 58 13.32 -19.09 19.50
N GLN A 59 12.20 -19.76 19.67
CA GLN A 59 11.14 -19.84 18.70
C GLN A 59 9.83 -19.41 19.35
N ILE A 60 9.17 -18.41 18.78
CA ILE A 60 7.86 -17.95 19.24
C ILE A 60 6.83 -17.98 18.11
N SER A 61 5.57 -18.08 18.48
CA SER A 61 4.45 -18.09 17.54
C SER A 61 4.14 -16.70 17.00
N VAL A 62 3.93 -16.57 15.69
CA VAL A 62 3.50 -15.35 15.02
C VAL A 62 2.22 -15.64 14.23
N PRO A 63 1.15 -14.83 14.38
CA PRO A 63 1.04 -13.70 15.30
C PRO A 63 0.80 -14.14 16.74
N GLY A 64 1.19 -13.30 17.68
CA GLY A 64 0.99 -13.45 19.11
C GLY A 64 1.96 -12.56 19.89
N PRO A 65 1.52 -11.99 21.02
CA PRO A 65 2.42 -11.21 21.86
C PRO A 65 3.48 -12.08 22.50
N TRP A 66 4.70 -11.59 22.59
CA TRP A 66 5.84 -12.34 23.15
C TRP A 66 5.69 -12.63 24.65
N GLU A 67 4.84 -11.90 25.38
CA GLU A 67 4.47 -12.18 26.76
C GLU A 67 3.87 -13.58 26.92
N ASN A 68 3.11 -14.04 25.92
CA ASN A 68 2.48 -15.36 25.91
C ASN A 68 3.50 -16.49 25.60
N GLU A 69 4.66 -16.13 25.08
CA GLU A 69 5.73 -17.04 24.67
C GLU A 69 6.91 -17.09 25.67
N GLY A 70 6.69 -16.55 26.90
CA GLY A 70 7.66 -16.63 27.98
C GLY A 70 8.41 -15.34 28.32
N TYR A 71 8.20 -14.27 27.58
CA TYR A 71 8.84 -12.97 27.78
C TYR A 71 7.95 -12.01 28.56
N LYS A 72 7.39 -12.52 29.64
CA LYS A 72 6.43 -11.77 30.48
C LYS A 72 7.04 -10.46 30.98
N ASP A 73 6.27 -9.38 30.88
CA ASP A 73 6.63 -8.02 31.31
C ASP A 73 7.94 -7.50 30.64
N TYR A 74 8.34 -8.05 29.50
CA TYR A 74 9.49 -7.57 28.75
C TYR A 74 9.09 -6.38 27.86
N ASN A 75 9.73 -5.23 28.05
CA ASN A 75 9.64 -4.07 27.17
C ASN A 75 11.04 -3.77 26.64
N GLY A 76 11.14 -3.29 25.41
CA GLY A 76 12.42 -3.00 24.76
C GLY A 76 12.53 -3.55 23.35
N TYR A 77 13.77 -3.75 22.92
CA TYR A 77 14.07 -4.21 21.57
C TYR A 77 14.02 -5.74 21.46
N ALA A 78 13.41 -6.23 20.40
CA ALA A 78 13.45 -7.62 20.02
C ALA A 78 13.54 -7.79 18.50
N TRP A 79 14.01 -8.94 18.07
CA TRP A 79 14.15 -9.29 16.67
C TRP A 79 13.48 -10.62 16.35
N TYR A 80 12.83 -10.63 15.21
CA TYR A 80 12.25 -11.81 14.60
C TYR A 80 12.99 -12.15 13.32
N ARG A 81 13.17 -13.45 13.04
CA ARG A 81 13.73 -13.90 11.76
C ARG A 81 12.94 -15.09 11.22
N ARG A 82 12.69 -15.07 9.90
CA ARG A 82 11.99 -16.15 9.21
C ARG A 82 12.58 -16.38 7.82
N THR A 83 12.90 -17.64 7.53
CA THR A 83 13.22 -18.06 6.16
C THR A 83 11.96 -18.49 5.42
N PHE A 84 11.92 -18.23 4.12
CA PHE A 84 10.84 -18.67 3.24
C PHE A 84 11.32 -18.83 1.81
N LYS A 85 10.57 -19.61 1.02
CA LYS A 85 10.68 -19.67 -0.44
C LYS A 85 9.43 -19.02 -1.04
N PRO A 86 9.56 -18.14 -2.04
CA PRO A 86 8.42 -17.37 -2.53
C PRO A 86 7.37 -18.19 -3.30
N GLY A 87 7.72 -19.42 -3.76
CA GLY A 87 6.82 -20.22 -4.61
C GLY A 87 6.62 -19.59 -5.99
N ASP A 88 5.51 -19.93 -6.63
CA ASP A 88 5.15 -19.37 -7.93
C ASP A 88 4.61 -17.95 -7.77
N ILE A 89 5.33 -16.99 -8.33
CA ILE A 89 4.95 -15.58 -8.35
C ILE A 89 4.36 -15.26 -9.72
N PRO A 90 3.13 -14.73 -9.79
CA PRO A 90 2.56 -14.26 -11.05
C PRO A 90 3.44 -13.19 -11.70
N ALA A 91 3.44 -13.12 -13.03
CA ALA A 91 4.09 -12.04 -13.75
C ALA A 91 3.33 -10.72 -13.53
N ASN A 92 4.04 -9.60 -13.59
CA ASN A 92 3.46 -8.26 -13.50
C ASN A 92 2.59 -8.06 -12.24
N THR A 93 3.11 -8.41 -11.08
CA THR A 93 2.38 -8.29 -9.82
C THR A 93 3.19 -7.51 -8.79
N ILE A 94 2.49 -6.83 -7.90
CA ILE A 94 3.08 -6.24 -6.70
C ILE A 94 2.99 -7.28 -5.58
N LEU A 95 4.11 -7.51 -4.91
CA LEU A 95 4.16 -8.36 -3.73
C LEU A 95 4.10 -7.52 -2.46
N TYR A 96 3.22 -7.90 -1.57
CA TYR A 96 3.09 -7.29 -0.25
C TYR A 96 3.48 -8.28 0.85
N LEU A 97 4.35 -7.84 1.75
CA LEU A 97 4.55 -8.49 3.03
C LEU A 97 3.54 -7.91 4.03
N MET A 98 2.62 -8.76 4.49
CA MET A 98 1.69 -8.43 5.56
C MET A 98 2.23 -9.02 6.86
N LEU A 99 2.31 -8.20 7.90
CA LEU A 99 2.71 -8.63 9.25
C LEU A 99 1.66 -8.28 10.31
N GLY A 100 0.45 -7.90 9.86
CA GLY A 100 -0.63 -7.55 10.75
C GLY A 100 -0.30 -6.33 11.62
N ARG A 101 -0.62 -6.41 12.90
CA ARG A 101 -0.33 -5.35 13.86
C ARG A 101 0.91 -5.69 14.67
N ILE A 102 1.83 -4.73 14.75
CA ILE A 102 3.04 -4.81 15.57
C ILE A 102 2.98 -3.74 16.65
N ASP A 103 3.26 -4.10 17.87
CA ASP A 103 3.32 -3.20 19.02
C ASP A 103 4.77 -3.01 19.44
N ASP A 104 5.36 -1.78 19.42
CA ASP A 104 4.87 -0.45 19.00
C ASP A 104 5.38 -0.07 17.61
N VAL A 105 6.70 -0.19 17.35
CA VAL A 105 7.41 0.27 16.15
C VAL A 105 8.23 -0.85 15.54
N ASP A 106 8.46 -0.79 14.25
CA ASP A 106 9.22 -1.82 13.55
C ASP A 106 10.04 -1.30 12.36
N GLU A 107 11.08 -2.05 12.04
CA GLU A 107 11.81 -2.04 10.79
C GLU A 107 11.84 -3.44 10.21
N VAL A 108 11.52 -3.56 8.93
CA VAL A 108 11.45 -4.84 8.23
C VAL A 108 12.50 -4.93 7.14
N TYR A 109 13.27 -6.00 7.16
CA TYR A 109 14.35 -6.24 6.22
C TYR A 109 14.11 -7.53 5.44
N LEU A 110 14.31 -7.47 4.12
CA LEU A 110 14.35 -8.64 3.26
C LEU A 110 15.77 -8.83 2.74
N ASN A 111 16.38 -10.00 3.03
CA ASN A 111 17.74 -10.33 2.63
C ASN A 111 18.77 -9.24 3.01
N GLY A 112 18.59 -8.60 4.17
CA GLY A 112 19.45 -7.53 4.68
C GLY A 112 19.18 -6.15 4.11
N LYS A 113 18.12 -5.98 3.31
CA LYS A 113 17.69 -4.69 2.77
C LYS A 113 16.42 -4.25 3.45
N LEU A 114 16.38 -3.00 3.95
CA LEU A 114 15.18 -2.39 4.50
C LEU A 114 14.09 -2.34 3.42
N ILE A 115 12.90 -2.82 3.73
CA ILE A 115 11.74 -2.79 2.84
C ILE A 115 10.57 -2.00 3.42
N GLY A 116 10.61 -1.68 4.71
CA GLY A 116 9.60 -0.83 5.34
C GLY A 116 9.85 -0.62 6.82
N LYS A 117 9.19 0.40 7.36
CA LYS A 117 9.22 0.74 8.78
C LYS A 117 7.89 1.39 9.19
N SER A 118 7.54 1.32 10.46
CA SER A 118 6.39 2.02 11.02
C SER A 118 6.70 2.54 12.41
N GLY A 119 6.35 3.81 12.65
CA GLY A 119 6.71 4.53 13.87
C GLY A 119 8.17 4.97 13.93
N LYS A 120 8.58 5.52 15.07
CA LYS A 120 9.96 5.98 15.30
C LYS A 120 10.53 5.31 16.54
N PHE A 121 11.76 4.81 16.43
CA PHE A 121 12.49 4.25 17.56
C PHE A 121 12.99 5.34 18.53
N PRO A 122 13.25 5.02 19.81
CA PRO A 122 13.93 5.95 20.70
C PRO A 122 15.26 6.48 20.11
N PRO A 123 15.66 7.77 20.35
CA PRO A 123 15.06 8.66 21.35
C PRO A 123 13.80 9.40 20.93
N ASP A 124 13.49 9.48 19.64
CA ASP A 124 12.35 10.23 19.09
C ASP A 124 11.13 9.31 18.94
N PHE A 125 10.81 8.54 19.97
CA PHE A 125 9.81 7.48 19.95
C PHE A 125 8.42 7.96 19.53
N GLU A 126 7.86 7.28 18.53
CA GLU A 126 6.49 7.48 18.05
C GLU A 126 5.86 6.12 17.77
N SER A 127 4.85 5.75 18.59
CA SER A 127 4.19 4.47 18.46
C SER A 127 3.34 4.36 17.20
N ALA A 128 3.36 3.19 16.58
CA ALA A 128 2.49 2.81 15.46
C ALA A 128 1.65 1.57 15.78
N TYR A 129 1.37 1.31 17.06
CA TYR A 129 0.70 0.09 17.55
C TYR A 129 -0.66 -0.20 16.88
N ASN A 130 -1.37 0.82 16.42
CA ASN A 130 -2.69 0.73 15.79
C ASN A 130 -2.65 0.60 14.26
N ARG A 131 -1.46 0.57 13.64
CA ARG A 131 -1.30 0.44 12.19
C ARG A 131 -1.15 -1.03 11.78
N THR A 132 -1.80 -1.41 10.70
CA THR A 132 -1.54 -2.69 10.02
C THR A 132 -0.29 -2.55 9.16
N ARG A 133 0.66 -3.49 9.30
CA ARG A 133 1.89 -3.53 8.52
C ARG A 133 1.66 -4.20 7.18
N LYS A 134 1.83 -3.42 6.12
CA LYS A 134 1.77 -3.84 4.72
C LYS A 134 2.95 -3.18 3.99
N TYR A 135 3.94 -3.96 3.62
CA TYR A 135 5.16 -3.47 3.00
C TYR A 135 5.34 -4.07 1.61
N ILE A 136 5.73 -3.25 0.64
CA ILE A 136 6.05 -3.75 -0.69
C ILE A 136 7.35 -4.54 -0.64
N ILE A 137 7.35 -5.68 -1.31
CA ILE A 137 8.56 -6.46 -1.55
C ILE A 137 9.14 -6.05 -2.90
N PRO A 138 10.25 -5.28 -2.94
CA PRO A 138 10.93 -4.98 -4.20
C PRO A 138 11.47 -6.26 -4.83
N PHE A 139 11.14 -6.51 -6.09
CA PHE A 139 11.58 -7.73 -6.81
C PHE A 139 13.09 -7.89 -6.86
N GLU A 140 13.85 -6.79 -6.92
CA GLU A 140 15.31 -6.79 -6.89
C GLU A 140 15.90 -7.30 -5.56
N ASN A 141 15.13 -7.27 -4.49
CA ASN A 141 15.54 -7.77 -3.17
C ASN A 141 15.15 -9.24 -2.96
N LEU A 142 14.30 -9.80 -3.83
CA LEU A 142 13.75 -11.13 -3.71
C LEU A 142 14.54 -12.15 -4.53
N LYS A 143 14.92 -13.26 -3.91
CA LYS A 143 15.50 -14.42 -4.59
C LYS A 143 14.36 -15.37 -4.98
N LYS A 144 14.01 -15.42 -6.27
CA LYS A 144 12.83 -16.17 -6.76
C LYS A 144 12.94 -17.69 -6.54
N ASP A 145 14.14 -18.26 -6.75
CA ASP A 145 14.36 -19.71 -6.72
C ASP A 145 15.15 -20.19 -5.51
N ALA A 146 15.33 -19.34 -4.51
CA ALA A 146 16.13 -19.64 -3.34
C ALA A 146 15.45 -19.19 -2.05
N GLU A 147 16.04 -19.58 -0.91
CA GLU A 147 15.59 -19.10 0.38
C GLU A 147 15.83 -17.60 0.55
N ASN A 148 14.84 -16.94 1.08
CA ASN A 148 14.86 -15.55 1.49
C ASN A 148 14.78 -15.49 3.02
N VAL A 149 15.32 -14.43 3.60
CA VAL A 149 15.25 -14.15 5.03
C VAL A 149 14.54 -12.84 5.25
N ILE A 150 13.46 -12.87 6.03
CA ILE A 150 12.85 -11.69 6.62
C ILE A 150 13.43 -11.54 8.02
N ALA A 151 13.90 -10.33 8.36
CA ALA A 151 14.25 -9.92 9.70
C ALA A 151 13.39 -8.72 10.09
N VAL A 152 12.79 -8.76 11.28
CA VAL A 152 11.94 -7.69 11.80
C VAL A 152 12.52 -7.24 13.13
N ARG A 153 12.92 -5.97 13.21
CA ARG A 153 13.30 -5.27 14.42
C ARG A 153 12.07 -4.64 15.03
N VAL A 154 11.79 -4.91 16.28
CA VAL A 154 10.63 -4.37 16.99
C VAL A 154 11.11 -3.67 18.26
N TYR A 155 10.45 -2.60 18.63
CA TYR A 155 10.57 -2.01 19.96
C TYR A 155 9.17 -1.81 20.52
N ASP A 156 8.98 -2.31 21.71
CA ASP A 156 7.78 -2.10 22.53
C ASP A 156 8.13 -1.28 23.78
N SER A 157 7.28 -0.33 24.09
CA SER A 157 7.46 0.57 25.23
C SER A 157 6.70 0.16 26.47
N TYR A 158 5.59 -0.57 26.33
CA TYR A 158 4.72 -0.93 27.44
C TYR A 158 3.59 -1.89 27.05
N LEU A 159 3.24 -2.82 27.93
CA LEU A 159 2.18 -3.84 27.80
C LEU A 159 2.56 -5.01 26.87
N GLU A 160 1.74 -5.26 25.85
CA GLU A 160 1.91 -6.39 24.92
C GLU A 160 2.83 -5.98 23.78
N GLY A 161 3.91 -6.73 23.57
CA GLY A 161 4.86 -6.42 22.51
C GLY A 161 4.93 -7.48 21.41
N GLY A 162 5.42 -7.08 20.24
CA GLY A 162 5.72 -7.95 19.11
C GLY A 162 4.72 -7.93 17.96
N ILE A 163 4.74 -8.98 17.14
CA ILE A 163 3.80 -9.17 16.02
C ILE A 163 2.53 -9.80 16.57
N VAL A 164 1.62 -8.94 17.07
CA VAL A 164 0.59 -9.36 18.03
C VAL A 164 -0.66 -9.97 17.40
N GLU A 165 -1.10 -9.49 16.22
CA GLU A 165 -2.31 -10.00 15.58
C GLU A 165 -2.32 -9.76 14.07
N GLY A 166 -3.27 -10.40 13.38
CA GLY A 166 -3.52 -10.21 11.95
C GLY A 166 -2.78 -11.20 11.05
N PRO A 167 -2.81 -10.97 9.74
CA PRO A 167 -2.19 -11.89 8.80
C PRO A 167 -0.66 -11.72 8.79
N ALA A 168 0.06 -12.85 8.81
CA ALA A 168 1.48 -12.90 8.49
C ALA A 168 1.68 -13.70 7.20
N GLY A 169 2.19 -13.06 6.13
CA GLY A 169 2.32 -13.72 4.84
C GLY A 169 2.76 -12.80 3.71
N ILE A 170 3.00 -13.40 2.55
CA ILE A 170 3.23 -12.70 1.29
C ILE A 170 1.97 -12.80 0.45
N TYR A 171 1.57 -11.67 -0.09
CA TYR A 171 0.33 -11.50 -0.85
C TYR A 171 0.60 -10.85 -2.19
N VAL A 172 -0.23 -11.16 -3.16
CA VAL A 172 -0.34 -10.47 -4.45
C VAL A 172 -1.64 -9.70 -4.50
N ASP A 173 -1.62 -8.56 -5.17
CA ASP A 173 -2.81 -7.80 -5.49
C ASP A 173 -3.38 -8.34 -6.81
N GLU A 174 -4.56 -8.98 -6.76
CA GLU A 174 -5.19 -9.57 -7.95
C GLU A 174 -5.66 -8.51 -8.94
N ASP A 175 -5.89 -7.28 -8.51
CA ASP A 175 -6.24 -6.16 -9.39
C ASP A 175 -5.12 -5.84 -10.40
N ASN A 176 -3.88 -6.16 -10.08
CA ASN A 176 -2.76 -6.00 -11.00
C ASN A 176 -2.81 -6.95 -12.19
N GLU A 177 -3.52 -8.08 -12.09
CA GLU A 177 -3.72 -9.00 -13.22
C GLU A 177 -4.58 -8.36 -14.33
N LEU A 178 -5.35 -7.33 -14.00
CA LEU A 178 -6.14 -6.54 -14.95
C LEU A 178 -5.33 -5.45 -15.68
N LEU A 179 -4.07 -5.23 -15.30
CA LEU A 179 -3.20 -4.28 -15.98
C LEU A 179 -2.67 -4.86 -17.31
N ASN A 180 -2.86 -4.12 -18.40
CA ASN A 180 -2.20 -4.43 -19.68
C ASN A 180 -0.75 -3.92 -19.71
N LEU A 181 -0.44 -2.94 -18.87
CA LEU A 181 0.89 -2.44 -18.60
C LEU A 181 1.00 -2.05 -17.14
N ASP A 182 1.83 -2.78 -16.40
CA ASP A 182 2.19 -2.42 -15.02
C ASP A 182 3.21 -1.27 -15.04
N LEU A 183 2.93 -0.23 -14.28
CA LEU A 183 3.81 0.92 -14.08
C LEU A 183 4.30 1.02 -12.63
N SER A 184 4.00 0.05 -11.79
CA SER A 184 4.53 0.00 -10.43
C SER A 184 6.05 -0.11 -10.41
N GLY A 185 6.66 0.21 -9.27
CA GLY A 185 8.09 0.14 -9.07
C GLY A 185 8.72 1.50 -8.84
N LYS A 186 9.93 1.72 -9.35
CA LYS A 186 10.71 2.93 -9.04
C LYS A 186 10.36 4.09 -9.96
N TRP A 187 9.87 5.17 -9.37
CA TRP A 187 9.59 6.43 -10.03
C TRP A 187 10.57 7.52 -9.58
N LYS A 188 10.81 8.51 -10.43
CA LYS A 188 11.47 9.75 -10.06
C LYS A 188 10.57 10.57 -9.14
N PHE A 189 11.14 11.13 -8.06
CA PHE A 189 10.42 11.84 -7.02
C PHE A 189 11.15 13.12 -6.61
N HIS A 190 10.39 14.19 -6.41
CA HIS A 190 10.90 15.45 -5.91
C HIS A 190 9.83 16.22 -5.14
N THR A 191 10.20 16.77 -4.00
CA THR A 191 9.33 17.64 -3.19
C THR A 191 9.23 19.02 -3.80
N GLY A 192 8.05 19.65 -3.69
CA GLY A 192 7.82 21.02 -4.17
C GLY A 192 6.69 21.12 -5.20
N ASN A 193 6.43 22.34 -5.69
CA ASN A 193 5.22 22.66 -6.50
C ASN A 193 5.55 23.39 -7.80
N ASN A 194 6.56 22.97 -8.53
CA ASN A 194 6.87 23.56 -9.84
C ASN A 194 6.04 22.87 -10.95
N LYS A 195 5.16 23.62 -11.60
CA LYS A 195 4.29 23.11 -12.66
C LYS A 195 5.00 22.77 -13.97
N ASP A 196 6.24 23.22 -14.19
CA ASP A 196 7.03 22.84 -15.37
C ASP A 196 7.49 21.38 -15.31
N TRP A 197 7.45 20.77 -14.14
CA TRP A 197 7.83 19.37 -13.94
C TRP A 197 6.90 18.35 -14.63
N LYS A 198 5.75 18.78 -15.11
CA LYS A 198 4.88 17.95 -15.97
C LYS A 198 5.43 17.74 -17.37
N SER A 199 6.38 18.57 -17.84
CA SER A 199 6.89 18.52 -19.22
C SER A 199 7.67 17.24 -19.48
N PRO A 200 7.42 16.53 -20.61
CA PRO A 200 8.23 15.40 -21.02
C PRO A 200 9.72 15.71 -21.24
N GLU A 201 10.01 16.97 -21.60
CA GLU A 201 11.36 17.47 -21.88
C GLU A 201 12.10 17.89 -20.61
N PHE A 202 11.40 17.97 -19.46
CA PHE A 202 12.05 18.31 -18.19
C PHE A 202 13.12 17.26 -17.84
N ASN A 203 14.31 17.72 -17.49
CA ASN A 203 15.38 16.85 -17.02
C ASN A 203 15.16 16.53 -15.53
N ASP A 204 14.90 15.24 -15.25
CA ASP A 204 14.66 14.67 -13.93
C ASP A 204 15.81 13.75 -13.46
N ASP A 205 17.01 13.87 -14.03
CA ASP A 205 18.13 12.97 -13.73
C ASP A 205 18.59 13.05 -12.26
N ASP A 206 18.54 14.22 -11.67
CA ASP A 206 18.89 14.52 -10.28
C ASP A 206 17.80 14.19 -9.25
N TRP A 207 16.61 13.79 -9.72
CA TRP A 207 15.52 13.39 -8.83
C TRP A 207 15.81 12.05 -8.15
N THR A 208 15.39 11.91 -6.90
CA THR A 208 15.49 10.66 -6.16
C THR A 208 14.55 9.60 -6.74
N LEU A 209 14.80 8.34 -6.41
CA LEU A 209 13.92 7.23 -6.76
C LEU A 209 13.10 6.83 -5.55
N ILE A 210 11.79 6.67 -5.77
CA ILE A 210 10.83 6.21 -4.77
C ILE A 210 10.05 5.02 -5.32
N ASN A 211 9.65 4.08 -4.47
CA ASN A 211 8.77 2.98 -4.88
C ASN A 211 7.31 3.48 -4.98
N VAL A 212 6.61 3.01 -6.01
CA VAL A 212 5.17 3.26 -6.24
C VAL A 212 4.49 1.94 -6.53
N PRO A 213 3.41 1.59 -5.79
CA PRO A 213 2.81 2.34 -4.70
C PRO A 213 3.54 2.13 -3.37
N ASP A 214 3.68 3.16 -2.57
CA ASP A 214 4.05 3.13 -1.14
C ASP A 214 3.90 4.54 -0.57
N TYR A 215 3.79 4.67 0.74
CA TYR A 215 3.87 5.97 1.40
C TYR A 215 5.29 6.52 1.30
N TRP A 216 5.43 7.83 1.12
CA TRP A 216 6.75 8.46 1.04
C TRP A 216 7.47 8.51 2.40
N GLU A 217 6.72 8.48 3.52
CA GLU A 217 7.28 8.38 4.87
C GLU A 217 8.06 7.08 5.06
N ASN A 218 7.59 5.97 4.49
CA ASN A 218 8.29 4.68 4.53
C ASN A 218 9.63 4.71 3.79
N GLN A 219 9.88 5.77 3.00
CA GLN A 219 11.00 5.88 2.07
C GLN A 219 11.93 7.06 2.38
N GLY A 220 11.86 7.58 3.62
CA GLY A 220 12.78 8.59 4.13
C GLY A 220 12.31 10.03 4.01
N TYR A 221 11.03 10.25 3.69
CA TYR A 221 10.39 11.57 3.67
C TYR A 221 9.43 11.71 4.85
N GLU A 222 9.95 11.47 6.05
CA GLU A 222 9.21 11.58 7.30
C GLU A 222 8.69 13.00 7.50
N ASP A 223 7.44 13.11 7.98
CA ASP A 223 6.76 14.40 8.24
C ASP A 223 6.69 15.33 7.00
N LEU A 224 6.65 14.77 5.79
CA LEU A 224 6.54 15.55 4.56
C LEU A 224 5.09 15.91 4.27
N ASP A 225 4.67 17.12 4.63
CA ASP A 225 3.41 17.69 4.19
C ASP A 225 3.61 18.60 2.97
N GLY A 226 2.58 18.77 2.16
CA GLY A 226 2.58 19.66 1.02
C GLY A 226 2.67 18.96 -0.34
N TYR A 227 3.44 19.55 -1.25
CA TYR A 227 3.49 19.07 -2.62
C TYR A 227 4.70 18.21 -2.91
N ALA A 228 4.46 17.12 -3.65
CA ALA A 228 5.50 16.32 -4.27
C ALA A 228 5.11 15.93 -5.70
N TRP A 229 6.11 15.61 -6.51
CA TRP A 229 5.92 15.15 -7.87
C TRP A 229 6.56 13.79 -8.07
N TYR A 230 5.82 12.96 -8.79
CA TYR A 230 6.23 11.65 -9.26
C TYR A 230 6.33 11.65 -10.77
N ARG A 231 7.36 10.99 -11.34
CA ARG A 231 7.53 10.87 -12.77
C ARG A 231 8.01 9.49 -13.15
N VAL A 232 7.44 8.94 -14.22
CA VAL A 232 7.91 7.68 -14.84
C VAL A 232 7.86 7.77 -16.35
N LYS A 233 8.86 7.19 -17.00
CA LYS A 233 8.94 7.07 -18.46
C LYS A 233 8.69 5.62 -18.87
N PHE A 234 7.80 5.40 -19.83
CA PHE A 234 7.41 4.06 -20.26
C PHE A 234 7.14 3.98 -21.75
N LYS A 235 7.20 2.76 -22.29
CA LYS A 235 6.75 2.43 -23.65
C LYS A 235 5.52 1.56 -23.59
N LEU A 236 4.60 1.76 -24.54
CA LEU A 236 3.46 0.86 -24.67
C LEU A 236 3.90 -0.50 -25.24
N PRO A 237 3.34 -1.60 -24.75
CA PRO A 237 3.49 -2.90 -25.38
C PRO A 237 2.94 -2.87 -26.82
N GLU A 238 3.61 -3.53 -27.76
CA GLU A 238 3.20 -3.58 -29.17
C GLU A 238 1.83 -4.22 -29.37
N ASN A 239 1.47 -5.18 -28.51
CA ASN A 239 0.20 -5.91 -28.53
C ASN A 239 -0.95 -5.17 -27.83
N LEU A 240 -0.71 -4.00 -27.24
CA LEU A 240 -1.79 -3.23 -26.61
C LEU A 240 -2.65 -2.57 -27.71
N ASN A 241 -3.84 -3.14 -27.91
CA ASN A 241 -4.75 -2.77 -28.98
C ASN A 241 -5.21 -1.30 -28.92
N ALA A 242 -5.58 -0.77 -30.11
CA ALA A 242 -6.23 0.53 -30.25
C ALA A 242 -7.67 0.46 -29.72
N GLY A 243 -7.90 1.11 -28.61
CA GLY A 243 -9.21 1.23 -27.99
C GLY A 243 -9.11 2.25 -26.86
N ASP A 244 -10.20 2.48 -26.18
CA ASP A 244 -10.19 3.28 -24.95
C ASP A 244 -9.22 2.64 -23.94
N LEU A 245 -8.30 3.44 -23.43
CA LEU A 245 -7.34 3.06 -22.41
C LEU A 245 -7.60 3.88 -21.14
N TYR A 246 -7.33 3.26 -20.02
CA TYR A 246 -7.51 3.85 -18.70
C TYR A 246 -6.21 3.78 -17.93
N LEU A 247 -5.86 4.88 -17.28
CA LEU A 247 -4.72 4.98 -16.37
C LEU A 247 -5.23 4.74 -14.94
N ALA A 248 -4.78 3.65 -14.33
CA ALA A 248 -5.00 3.36 -12.93
C ALA A 248 -3.81 3.86 -12.10
N LEU A 249 -4.09 4.59 -11.02
CA LEU A 249 -3.11 5.11 -10.07
C LEU A 249 -3.48 4.75 -8.62
N GLY A 250 -4.35 3.77 -8.44
CA GLY A 250 -4.74 3.25 -7.14
C GLY A 250 -5.23 4.32 -6.18
N LYS A 251 -4.77 4.30 -4.94
CA LYS A 251 -5.09 5.34 -3.96
C LYS A 251 -3.93 6.29 -3.74
N ILE A 252 -4.27 7.58 -3.62
CA ILE A 252 -3.34 8.68 -3.41
C ILE A 252 -3.80 9.51 -2.23
N ASP A 253 -2.92 9.82 -1.32
CA ASP A 253 -3.18 10.67 -0.16
C ASP A 253 -2.58 12.06 -0.40
N ASP A 254 -3.32 13.17 -0.37
CA ASP A 254 -4.78 13.36 -0.41
C ASP A 254 -5.29 13.61 -1.83
N VAL A 255 -4.67 14.55 -2.55
CA VAL A 255 -5.12 15.14 -3.82
C VAL A 255 -4.04 15.01 -4.88
N ASP A 256 -4.47 14.73 -6.10
CA ASP A 256 -3.59 14.56 -7.24
C ASP A 256 -3.96 15.49 -8.41
N ASP A 257 -2.95 15.82 -9.23
CA ASP A 257 -3.12 16.26 -10.63
C ASP A 257 -2.25 15.36 -11.51
N VAL A 258 -2.86 14.76 -12.51
CA VAL A 258 -2.21 13.76 -13.38
C VAL A 258 -1.97 14.35 -14.76
N TYR A 259 -0.75 14.17 -15.26
CA TYR A 259 -0.31 14.64 -16.58
C TYR A 259 0.33 13.49 -17.37
N LEU A 260 -0.09 13.32 -18.59
CA LEU A 260 0.50 12.37 -19.54
C LEU A 260 1.07 13.14 -20.74
N ASN A 261 2.37 12.97 -21.00
CA ASN A 261 3.09 13.72 -22.05
C ASN A 261 2.92 15.25 -21.94
N GLY A 262 2.82 15.78 -20.69
CA GLY A 262 2.66 17.19 -20.40
C GLY A 262 1.21 17.71 -20.42
N GLU A 263 0.26 16.92 -20.93
CA GLU A 263 -1.15 17.27 -21.00
C GLU A 263 -1.90 16.78 -19.75
N PHE A 264 -2.82 17.59 -19.25
CA PHE A 264 -3.64 17.25 -18.09
C PHE A 264 -4.64 16.13 -18.43
N VAL A 265 -4.65 15.09 -17.61
CA VAL A 265 -5.53 13.92 -17.74
C VAL A 265 -6.72 14.03 -16.79
N GLY A 266 -6.49 14.37 -15.54
CA GLY A 266 -7.52 14.49 -14.52
C GLY A 266 -6.97 14.66 -13.12
N ASN A 267 -7.88 14.77 -12.16
CA ASN A 267 -7.61 14.78 -10.73
C ASN A 267 -8.76 14.15 -9.94
N VAL A 268 -8.59 13.96 -8.64
CA VAL A 268 -9.62 13.35 -7.78
C VAL A 268 -10.94 14.14 -7.78
N TYR A 269 -10.89 15.46 -7.91
CA TYR A 269 -12.13 16.29 -7.92
C TYR A 269 -12.95 16.12 -9.20
N ASP A 270 -12.32 15.88 -10.35
CA ASP A 270 -13.00 15.61 -11.60
C ASP A 270 -13.65 14.22 -11.58
N MET A 271 -13.02 13.26 -10.93
CA MET A 271 -13.61 11.94 -10.68
C MET A 271 -14.85 12.04 -9.80
N ARG A 272 -14.81 12.81 -8.71
CA ARG A 272 -15.96 13.02 -7.81
C ARG A 272 -17.18 13.61 -8.50
N LYS A 273 -16.99 14.49 -9.49
CA LYS A 273 -18.09 15.05 -10.30
C LYS A 273 -18.73 14.02 -11.23
N SER A 274 -17.95 13.01 -11.65
CA SER A 274 -18.41 11.98 -12.58
C SER A 274 -19.23 10.88 -11.89
N PHE A 275 -19.05 10.73 -10.58
CA PHE A 275 -19.78 9.79 -9.74
C PHE A 275 -20.71 10.61 -8.82
N GLU A 276 -22.02 10.45 -8.93
CA GLU A 276 -23.04 11.08 -8.05
C GLU A 276 -22.97 10.58 -6.57
N PHE A 277 -21.80 10.17 -6.09
CA PHE A 277 -21.62 9.54 -4.80
C PHE A 277 -21.11 10.50 -3.73
N ASN A 278 -21.79 10.48 -2.58
CA ASN A 278 -21.33 11.09 -1.33
C ASN A 278 -20.27 10.17 -0.68
N TRP A 279 -18.99 10.42 -0.94
CA TRP A 279 -17.90 9.74 -0.28
C TRP A 279 -17.71 10.25 1.16
N ASN A 280 -18.03 9.40 2.14
CA ASN A 280 -17.83 9.74 3.56
C ASN A 280 -16.39 9.49 4.04
N GLY A 281 -15.45 9.14 3.16
CA GLY A 281 -14.11 8.68 3.52
C GLY A 281 -12.93 9.57 3.13
N GLY A 282 -13.17 10.80 2.61
CA GLY A 282 -12.08 11.70 2.15
C GLY A 282 -11.50 11.33 0.78
N GLU A 283 -10.65 12.22 0.26
CA GLU A 283 -10.01 12.10 -1.05
C GLU A 283 -9.02 10.93 -1.09
N CYS A 284 -8.32 10.67 0.01
CA CYS A 284 -7.32 9.61 0.14
C CYS A 284 -7.87 8.21 -0.18
N ASN A 285 -9.13 7.92 0.11
CA ASN A 285 -9.75 6.62 -0.12
C ASN A 285 -10.29 6.40 -1.54
N VAL A 286 -10.26 7.42 -2.40
CA VAL A 286 -10.74 7.30 -3.79
C VAL A 286 -9.71 6.57 -4.64
N ARG A 287 -10.11 5.51 -5.35
CA ARG A 287 -9.27 4.85 -6.36
C ARG A 287 -9.23 5.70 -7.63
N ARG A 288 -8.03 6.09 -8.06
CA ARG A 288 -7.79 6.94 -9.24
C ARG A 288 -7.78 6.09 -10.49
N ILE A 289 -8.77 6.30 -11.36
CA ILE A 289 -8.78 5.73 -12.71
C ILE A 289 -9.23 6.82 -13.69
N TYR A 290 -8.37 7.14 -14.63
CA TYR A 290 -8.58 8.21 -15.58
C TYR A 290 -8.65 7.66 -17.01
N LYS A 291 -9.71 8.03 -17.76
CA LYS A 291 -9.77 7.72 -19.18
C LYS A 291 -8.69 8.53 -19.92
N ILE A 292 -7.85 7.85 -20.67
CA ILE A 292 -6.81 8.48 -21.48
C ILE A 292 -7.45 9.00 -22.78
N LYS A 293 -7.23 10.27 -23.09
CA LYS A 293 -7.74 10.88 -24.34
C LYS A 293 -7.05 10.27 -25.56
N ASP A 294 -7.80 10.12 -26.65
CA ASP A 294 -7.26 9.62 -27.91
C ASP A 294 -6.09 10.47 -28.39
N GLY A 295 -5.06 9.81 -28.91
CA GLY A 295 -3.87 10.45 -29.45
C GLY A 295 -2.88 10.98 -28.41
N LEU A 296 -3.18 10.91 -27.11
CA LEU A 296 -2.29 11.39 -26.06
C LEU A 296 -1.10 10.47 -25.81
N LEU A 297 -1.28 9.16 -26.00
CA LEU A 297 -0.20 8.17 -25.91
C LEU A 297 0.59 8.04 -27.20
N LYS A 298 1.91 8.09 -27.10
CA LYS A 298 2.86 7.82 -28.20
C LYS A 298 3.03 6.30 -28.31
N ARG A 299 2.51 5.68 -29.39
CA ARG A 299 2.57 4.22 -29.58
C ARG A 299 4.00 3.71 -29.80
N ASN A 300 4.80 4.42 -30.60
CA ASN A 300 6.17 4.04 -30.96
C ASN A 300 7.22 4.92 -30.27
N GLY A 301 6.89 5.49 -29.14
CA GLY A 301 7.77 6.43 -28.45
C GLY A 301 7.75 6.28 -26.93
N MET A 302 8.62 7.05 -26.30
CA MET A 302 8.64 7.16 -24.85
C MET A 302 7.49 8.07 -24.40
N ASN A 303 6.67 7.59 -23.48
CA ASN A 303 5.65 8.35 -22.77
C ASN A 303 6.19 8.78 -21.42
N THR A 304 5.75 9.93 -20.95
CA THR A 304 6.05 10.44 -19.62
C THR A 304 4.75 10.62 -18.85
N LEU A 305 4.61 9.93 -17.75
CA LEU A 305 3.55 10.16 -16.76
C LEU A 305 4.15 11.00 -15.64
N ALA A 306 3.48 12.09 -15.29
CA ALA A 306 3.82 12.95 -14.17
C ALA A 306 2.59 13.12 -13.27
N VAL A 307 2.75 12.90 -11.99
CA VAL A 307 1.69 13.04 -10.98
C VAL A 307 2.16 14.03 -9.92
N ARG A 308 1.38 15.10 -9.74
CA ARG A 308 1.56 16.02 -8.62
C ARG A 308 0.64 15.58 -7.51
N VAL A 309 1.18 15.30 -6.36
CA VAL A 309 0.45 14.93 -5.15
C VAL A 309 0.52 16.08 -4.16
N ARG A 310 -0.58 16.34 -3.45
CA ARG A 310 -0.62 17.18 -2.27
C ARG A 310 -1.21 16.40 -1.12
N ASP A 311 -0.44 16.29 -0.09
CA ASP A 311 -0.84 15.80 1.22
C ASP A 311 -0.94 16.97 2.19
N ASP A 312 -1.99 17.03 2.98
CA ASP A 312 -2.22 18.13 3.92
C ASP A 312 -1.75 17.77 5.34
N GLN A 313 -1.68 16.48 5.68
CA GLN A 313 -1.13 15.96 6.95
C GLN A 313 -1.11 14.43 6.99
N GLY A 314 -0.15 13.89 7.70
CA GLY A 314 -0.12 12.46 8.05
C GLY A 314 0.76 11.64 7.12
N LEU A 315 0.20 10.63 6.47
CA LEU A 315 0.92 9.79 5.50
C LEU A 315 0.57 10.20 4.09
N GLY A 316 1.56 10.45 3.25
CA GLY A 316 1.34 10.95 1.91
C GLY A 316 1.83 10.03 0.80
N GLY A 317 1.38 10.28 -0.43
CA GLY A 317 1.89 9.61 -1.62
C GLY A 317 0.89 8.75 -2.38
N ILE A 318 1.39 8.07 -3.41
CA ILE A 318 0.65 7.04 -4.16
C ILE A 318 0.88 5.72 -3.43
N TYR A 319 -0.06 5.32 -2.56
CA TYR A 319 0.21 4.33 -1.52
C TYR A 319 -0.39 2.93 -1.77
N GLU A 320 -1.36 2.81 -2.68
CA GLU A 320 -2.03 1.54 -3.00
C GLU A 320 -2.24 1.41 -4.50
N GLY A 321 -2.12 0.19 -5.06
CA GLY A 321 -2.37 -0.12 -6.46
C GLY A 321 -3.85 -0.28 -6.82
N PRO A 322 -4.13 -0.70 -8.07
CA PRO A 322 -3.18 -1.01 -9.14
C PRO A 322 -2.58 0.25 -9.80
N ILE A 323 -1.35 0.16 -10.30
CA ILE A 323 -0.63 1.26 -10.94
C ILE A 323 -0.28 0.87 -12.38
N GLY A 324 -0.96 1.44 -13.37
CA GLY A 324 -0.70 1.05 -14.75
C GLY A 324 -1.76 1.44 -15.74
N ILE A 325 -1.77 0.77 -16.88
CA ILE A 325 -2.72 1.01 -17.96
C ILE A 325 -3.60 -0.23 -18.15
N MET A 326 -4.90 0.00 -18.23
CA MET A 326 -5.94 -0.98 -18.51
C MET A 326 -6.61 -0.70 -19.85
N SER A 327 -6.99 -1.78 -20.56
CA SER A 327 -7.94 -1.70 -21.67
C SER A 327 -9.36 -1.40 -21.17
N ALA A 328 -10.26 -0.99 -22.07
CA ALA A 328 -11.67 -0.80 -21.72
C ALA A 328 -12.36 -2.09 -21.24
N GLU A 329 -11.87 -3.24 -21.67
CA GLU A 329 -12.38 -4.54 -21.22
C GLU A 329 -11.99 -4.80 -19.77
N ASN A 330 -10.70 -4.72 -19.46
CA ASN A 330 -10.19 -4.93 -18.12
C ASN A 330 -10.72 -3.87 -17.13
N TYR A 331 -10.87 -2.62 -17.59
CA TYR A 331 -11.51 -1.58 -16.79
C TYR A 331 -12.96 -1.89 -16.43
N ARG A 332 -13.73 -2.51 -17.37
CA ARG A 332 -15.10 -2.92 -17.07
C ARG A 332 -15.14 -4.06 -16.05
N GLU A 333 -14.23 -5.02 -16.16
CA GLU A 333 -14.07 -6.09 -15.19
C GLU A 333 -13.74 -5.53 -13.81
N TYR A 334 -12.68 -4.74 -13.70
CA TYR A 334 -12.28 -4.02 -12.49
C TYR A 334 -13.46 -3.27 -11.86
N ARG A 335 -14.19 -2.49 -12.67
CA ARG A 335 -15.34 -1.74 -12.17
C ARG A 335 -16.46 -2.63 -11.65
N ASN A 336 -16.72 -3.76 -12.30
CA ASN A 336 -17.78 -4.68 -11.88
C ASN A 336 -17.47 -5.34 -10.55
N GLU A 337 -16.22 -5.68 -10.28
CA GLU A 337 -15.79 -6.23 -8.99
C GLU A 337 -16.01 -5.20 -7.87
N TYR A 338 -15.61 -3.95 -8.08
CA TYR A 338 -15.76 -2.90 -7.06
C TYR A 338 -17.17 -2.32 -6.94
N HIS A 339 -18.00 -2.38 -7.99
CA HIS A 339 -19.38 -1.87 -7.92
C HIS A 339 -20.40 -2.92 -7.52
N SER A 340 -20.11 -4.22 -7.58
CA SER A 340 -21.02 -5.24 -7.10
C SER A 340 -21.36 -5.08 -5.63
N ASP A 341 -20.39 -4.70 -4.83
CA ASP A 341 -20.58 -4.45 -3.40
C ASP A 341 -21.25 -3.09 -3.11
N GLN A 342 -20.95 -2.06 -3.88
CA GLN A 342 -21.57 -0.74 -3.73
C GLN A 342 -23.03 -0.72 -4.24
N SER A 343 -23.35 -1.39 -5.35
CA SER A 343 -24.68 -1.35 -5.93
C SER A 343 -25.77 -1.98 -5.04
N ILE A 344 -25.43 -2.96 -4.22
CA ILE A 344 -26.35 -3.56 -3.26
C ILE A 344 -26.67 -2.57 -2.14
N TRP A 345 -25.69 -1.82 -1.67
CA TRP A 345 -25.88 -0.85 -0.59
C TRP A 345 -26.63 0.39 -1.06
N ASP A 346 -26.38 0.86 -2.28
CA ASP A 346 -27.15 1.95 -2.90
C ASP A 346 -28.60 1.56 -3.12
N TYR A 347 -28.85 0.36 -3.59
CA TYR A 347 -30.20 -0.21 -3.73
C TYR A 347 -30.92 -0.32 -2.38
N LEU A 348 -30.22 -0.76 -1.33
CA LEU A 348 -30.78 -0.84 0.02
C LEU A 348 -31.03 0.52 0.64
N TYR A 349 -30.12 1.48 0.44
CA TYR A 349 -30.27 2.85 0.93
C TYR A 349 -31.47 3.55 0.29
N ASP A 350 -31.59 3.52 -1.04
CA ASP A 350 -32.73 4.12 -1.76
C ASP A 350 -34.08 3.44 -1.42
N LYS A 351 -34.07 2.15 -1.15
CA LYS A 351 -35.28 1.40 -0.87
C LYS A 351 -35.77 1.49 0.57
N PHE A 352 -34.90 1.75 1.54
CA PHE A 352 -35.25 1.69 2.97
C PHE A 352 -35.03 3.00 3.74
N ILE A 353 -34.39 4.00 3.14
CA ILE A 353 -34.05 5.25 3.83
C ILE A 353 -34.66 6.47 3.13
N ARG A 354 -35.05 6.42 1.85
CA ARG A 354 -36.00 7.31 1.19
C ARG A 354 -37.42 6.80 1.41
#